data_fedc1572fd9fa033ff7924f987996b62
#
_entry.id   fedc1572fd9fa033ff7924f987996b62
#
_cell.length_a   1.000
_cell.length_b   1.000
_cell.length_c   1.000
_cell.angle_alpha   90.00
_cell.angle_beta   90.00
_cell.angle_gamma   90.00
#
_symmetry.space_group_name_H-M   'P 1'
#
loop_
_entity.id
_entity.type
_entity.pdbx_description
1 polymer ?
#
loop_
_entity_poly.entity_id
_entity_poly.type
_entity_poly.pdbx_seq_one_letter_code
_entity_poly.pdbx_strand_id
1 'polypeptide(L)'
;MDKTSSNSLYDVIVIGGGPAGLTAALYLARARYRVLVVEKERFGGQITITSEVVNYPGVMSASGAELTETMRRQAESFGAEFLSAEVKEIDNSGDIKSVRTERGWLDCFGILIATGAHPR
;
A
#
# COMPACT_ATOMS: atom_id res chain seq x y z
N MET A 1 -22.05 7.60 -13.82
CA MET A 1 -21.53 7.14 -12.52
C MET A 1 -20.36 7.99 -12.10
N ASP A 2 -20.43 8.53 -10.95
CA ASP A 2 -19.37 9.38 -10.49
C ASP A 2 -18.13 8.57 -10.17
N LYS A 3 -16.99 9.17 -10.46
CA LYS A 3 -15.75 8.59 -10.01
C LYS A 3 -15.64 8.64 -8.49
N THR A 4 -16.32 9.60 -7.91
CA THR A 4 -16.16 9.90 -6.50
C THR A 4 -17.21 9.23 -5.67
N SER A 5 -16.78 8.66 -4.59
CA SER A 5 -17.68 8.21 -3.54
C SER A 5 -17.38 9.04 -2.31
N SER A 6 -18.43 9.51 -1.65
CA SER A 6 -18.23 10.39 -0.50
C SER A 6 -17.42 9.71 0.59
N ASN A 7 -17.36 8.37 0.59
CA ASN A 7 -16.63 7.64 1.62
C ASN A 7 -15.24 7.25 1.18
N SER A 8 -14.82 7.66 -0.01
CA SER A 8 -13.59 7.15 -0.60
C SER A 8 -12.52 8.19 -0.77
N LEU A 9 -12.61 9.27 -0.03
CA LEU A 9 -11.57 10.29 -0.15
C LEU A 9 -10.50 10.02 0.90
N TYR A 10 -9.34 9.66 0.41
CA TYR A 10 -8.19 9.38 1.26
C TYR A 10 -7.20 10.52 1.19
N ASP A 11 -6.42 10.67 2.23
CA ASP A 11 -5.30 11.60 2.15
C ASP A 11 -4.25 11.07 1.19
N VAL A 12 -3.93 9.79 1.32
CA VAL A 12 -2.93 9.17 0.47
C VAL A 12 -3.38 7.75 0.13
N ILE A 13 -3.24 7.39 -1.13
CA ILE A 13 -3.37 6.00 -1.55
C ILE A 13 -1.97 5.50 -1.88
N VAL A 14 -1.58 4.44 -1.20
CA VAL A 14 -0.29 3.79 -1.40
C VAL A 14 -0.52 2.60 -2.31
N ILE A 15 0.17 2.57 -3.43
CA ILE A 15 0.05 1.49 -4.39
C ILE A 15 1.24 0.57 -4.20
N GLY A 16 0.97 -0.60 -3.66
CA GLY A 16 2.00 -1.58 -3.36
C GLY A 16 2.01 -1.91 -1.89
N GLY A 17 1.90 -3.21 -1.58
CA GLY A 17 1.82 -3.68 -0.20
C GLY A 17 3.07 -4.34 0.31
N GLY A 18 4.21 -4.13 -0.33
CA GLY A 18 5.48 -4.63 0.16
C GLY A 18 6.02 -3.76 1.28
N PRO A 19 7.27 -4.02 1.69
CA PRO A 19 7.81 -3.32 2.86
C PRO A 19 7.80 -1.81 2.72
N ALA A 20 8.12 -1.28 1.55
CA ALA A 20 8.15 0.16 1.38
C ALA A 20 6.76 0.76 1.52
N GLY A 21 5.77 0.11 0.92
CA GLY A 21 4.40 0.61 1.03
C GLY A 21 3.87 0.50 2.44
N LEU A 22 4.17 -0.59 3.11
CA LEU A 22 3.71 -0.78 4.48
C LEU A 22 4.36 0.21 5.43
N THR A 23 5.66 0.47 5.23
CA THR A 23 6.35 1.44 6.05
C THR A 23 5.74 2.82 5.87
N ALA A 24 5.49 3.21 4.62
CA ALA A 24 4.88 4.50 4.36
C ALA A 24 3.49 4.58 4.99
N ALA A 25 2.70 3.52 4.84
CA ALA A 25 1.35 3.51 5.39
C ALA A 25 1.39 3.62 6.91
N LEU A 26 2.33 2.94 7.54
CA LEU A 26 2.44 3.00 8.98
C LEU A 26 2.73 4.43 9.43
N TYR A 27 3.71 5.08 8.83
CA TYR A 27 4.06 6.42 9.24
C TYR A 27 2.95 7.42 8.94
N LEU A 28 2.31 7.28 7.80
CA LEU A 28 1.22 8.17 7.46
C LEU A 28 0.03 7.99 8.40
N ALA A 29 -0.29 6.74 8.72
CA ALA A 29 -1.40 6.48 9.63
C ALA A 29 -1.09 6.99 11.03
N ARG A 30 0.15 6.85 11.47
CA ARG A 30 0.54 7.40 12.76
C ARG A 30 0.43 8.91 12.81
N ALA A 31 0.63 9.54 11.67
CA ALA A 31 0.50 10.99 11.55
C ALA A 31 -0.96 11.42 11.35
N ARG A 32 -1.89 10.49 11.44
CA ARG A 32 -3.32 10.76 11.39
C ARG A 32 -3.85 11.04 10.01
N TYR A 33 -3.12 10.66 8.98
CA TYR A 33 -3.65 10.72 7.63
C TYR A 33 -4.51 9.50 7.36
N ARG A 34 -5.52 9.69 6.55
CA ARG A 34 -6.34 8.58 6.11
C ARG A 34 -5.64 7.92 4.93
N VAL A 35 -5.21 6.70 5.11
CA VAL A 35 -4.35 6.01 4.16
C VAL A 35 -5.01 4.73 3.71
N LEU A 36 -4.97 4.49 2.41
CA LEU A 36 -5.38 3.22 1.83
C LEU A 36 -4.19 2.61 1.12
N VAL A 37 -3.92 1.34 1.40
CA VAL A 37 -2.91 0.58 0.67
C VAL A 37 -3.63 -0.33 -0.31
N VAL A 38 -3.27 -0.21 -1.58
CA VAL A 38 -3.86 -1.06 -2.62
C VAL A 38 -2.78 -1.99 -3.13
N GLU A 39 -3.08 -3.27 -3.12
CA GLU A 39 -2.13 -4.28 -3.56
C GLU A 39 -2.86 -5.30 -4.41
N LYS A 40 -2.29 -5.59 -5.56
CA LYS A 40 -2.89 -6.53 -6.49
C LYS A 40 -2.91 -7.94 -5.92
N GLU A 41 -1.82 -8.33 -5.27
CA GLU A 41 -1.74 -9.64 -4.67
C GLU A 41 -1.95 -9.51 -3.18
N ARG A 42 -1.94 -10.62 -2.47
CA ARG A 42 -2.16 -10.49 -1.05
C ARG A 42 -1.02 -9.71 -0.43
N PHE A 43 -1.37 -9.02 0.63
CA PHE A 43 -0.44 -8.11 1.26
C PHE A 43 0.70 -8.89 1.87
N GLY A 44 1.90 -8.39 1.64
CA GLY A 44 3.09 -9.01 2.16
C GLY A 44 3.56 -10.20 1.36
N GLY A 45 2.79 -10.63 0.36
CA GLY A 45 3.11 -11.84 -0.35
C GLY A 45 4.44 -11.78 -1.07
N GLN A 46 4.78 -10.64 -1.58
CA GLN A 46 6.02 -10.51 -2.35
C GLN A 46 7.26 -10.57 -1.50
N ILE A 47 7.12 -10.27 -0.23
CA ILE A 47 8.29 -10.15 0.62
C ILE A 47 9.01 -11.48 0.76
N THR A 48 8.29 -12.57 0.58
CA THR A 48 8.87 -13.88 0.83
C THR A 48 9.97 -14.24 -0.15
N ILE A 49 10.04 -13.54 -1.25
CA ILE A 49 11.05 -13.84 -2.24
C ILE A 49 12.18 -12.84 -2.25
N THR A 50 12.18 -11.95 -1.31
CA THR A 50 13.18 -10.89 -1.29
C THR A 50 14.47 -11.41 -0.70
N SER A 51 15.47 -11.52 -1.54
CA SER A 51 16.77 -11.98 -1.08
C SER A 51 17.37 -11.06 -0.05
N GLU A 52 17.08 -9.80 -0.18
CA GLU A 52 17.63 -8.82 0.75
C GLU A 52 17.23 -9.11 2.18
N VAL A 53 16.00 -9.56 2.37
CA VAL A 53 15.56 -9.88 3.72
C VAL A 53 16.37 -11.03 4.29
N VAL A 54 16.62 -12.03 3.47
CA VAL A 54 17.38 -13.18 3.90
C VAL A 54 18.81 -12.78 4.22
N ASN A 55 19.36 -11.83 3.49
CA ASN A 55 20.74 -11.45 3.64
C ASN A 55 21.02 -10.54 4.82
N TYR A 56 20.01 -10.01 5.44
CA TYR A 56 20.23 -9.19 6.61
C TYR A 56 20.73 -10.07 7.75
N PRO A 57 21.81 -9.65 8.42
CA PRO A 57 22.29 -10.43 9.54
C PRO A 57 21.22 -10.57 10.62
N GLY A 58 21.00 -11.76 11.07
CA GLY A 58 20.03 -11.99 12.13
C GLY A 58 18.61 -12.06 11.67
N VAL A 59 18.36 -11.93 10.37
CA VAL A 59 17.01 -12.01 9.85
C VAL A 59 16.90 -13.28 9.02
N MET A 60 15.99 -14.12 9.40
CA MET A 60 15.73 -15.36 8.69
C MET A 60 14.72 -15.13 7.59
N SER A 61 14.74 -15.99 6.59
CA SER A 61 13.78 -15.85 5.51
C SER A 61 12.35 -15.97 6.02
N ALA A 62 12.11 -16.84 6.98
CA ALA A 62 10.79 -16.95 7.58
C ALA A 62 10.43 -15.66 8.29
N SER A 63 11.40 -14.98 8.82
CA SER A 63 11.15 -13.73 9.53
C SER A 63 10.74 -12.61 8.60
N GLY A 64 11.10 -12.71 7.35
CA GLY A 64 10.69 -11.68 6.40
C GLY A 64 9.20 -11.57 6.27
N ALA A 65 8.54 -12.72 6.13
CA ALA A 65 7.10 -12.73 6.02
C ALA A 65 6.46 -12.29 7.34
N GLU A 66 7.04 -12.71 8.45
CA GLU A 66 6.50 -12.32 9.74
C GLU A 66 6.64 -10.83 9.98
N LEU A 67 7.79 -10.28 9.59
CA LEU A 67 8.01 -8.85 9.75
C LEU A 67 7.00 -8.06 8.93
N THR A 68 6.76 -8.49 7.71
CA THR A 68 5.80 -7.80 6.85
C THR A 68 4.40 -7.86 7.44
N GLU A 69 4.02 -9.01 7.96
CA GLU A 69 2.71 -9.15 8.57
C GLU A 69 2.60 -8.27 9.81
N THR A 70 3.67 -8.19 10.59
CA THR A 70 3.69 -7.33 11.77
C THR A 70 3.52 -5.87 11.36
N MET A 71 4.21 -5.46 10.32
CA MET A 71 4.08 -4.09 9.83
C MET A 71 2.66 -3.79 9.37
N ARG A 72 2.05 -4.74 8.68
CA ARG A 72 0.67 -4.56 8.23
C ARG A 72 -0.26 -4.40 9.42
N ARG A 73 -0.09 -5.22 10.43
CA ARG A 73 -0.94 -5.13 11.60
C ARG A 73 -0.74 -3.80 12.33
N GLN A 74 0.49 -3.36 12.40
CA GLN A 74 0.77 -2.07 13.04
C GLN A 74 0.11 -0.94 12.26
N ALA A 75 0.23 -0.97 10.94
CA ALA A 75 -0.39 0.07 10.14
C ALA A 75 -1.90 0.06 10.33
N GLU A 76 -2.49 -1.13 10.35
CA GLU A 76 -3.93 -1.23 10.58
C GLU A 76 -4.33 -0.70 11.96
N SER A 77 -3.50 -0.97 12.95
CA SER A 77 -3.83 -0.52 14.30
C SER A 77 -3.84 1.01 14.41
N PHE A 78 -3.15 1.68 13.52
CA PHE A 78 -3.17 3.13 13.47
C PHE A 78 -4.19 3.66 12.47
N GLY A 79 -4.94 2.77 11.83
CA GLY A 79 -6.04 3.21 11.01
C GLY A 79 -5.84 3.06 9.50
N ALA A 80 -4.72 2.52 9.06
CA ALA A 80 -4.52 2.29 7.64
C ALA A 80 -5.50 1.24 7.14
N GLU A 81 -6.03 1.47 5.95
CA GLU A 81 -6.95 0.53 5.31
C GLU A 81 -6.23 -0.18 4.19
N PHE A 82 -6.70 -1.38 3.88
CA PHE A 82 -6.06 -2.21 2.88
C PHE A 82 -7.10 -2.72 1.89
N LEU A 83 -6.75 -2.70 0.63
CA LEU A 83 -7.64 -3.16 -0.43
C LEU A 83 -6.86 -4.05 -1.38
N SER A 84 -7.38 -5.25 -1.58
CA SER A 84 -6.79 -6.17 -2.55
C SER A 84 -7.44 -5.89 -3.90
N ALA A 85 -6.71 -5.22 -4.77
CA ALA A 85 -7.23 -4.82 -6.06
C ALA A 85 -6.08 -4.44 -6.96
N GLU A 86 -6.35 -4.47 -8.25
CA GLU A 86 -5.35 -4.07 -9.23
C GLU A 86 -5.63 -2.67 -9.73
N VAL A 87 -4.63 -1.82 -9.68
CA VAL A 87 -4.74 -0.46 -10.19
C VAL A 87 -4.68 -0.52 -11.70
N LYS A 88 -5.69 0.05 -12.34
CA LYS A 88 -5.78 0.06 -13.79
C LYS A 88 -5.39 1.40 -14.37
N GLU A 89 -5.63 2.47 -13.64
CA GLU A 89 -5.45 3.80 -14.18
C GLU A 89 -5.30 4.79 -13.03
N ILE A 90 -4.51 5.82 -13.26
CA ILE A 90 -4.34 6.90 -12.30
C ILE A 90 -4.67 8.19 -13.01
N ASP A 91 -5.54 8.98 -12.41
CA ASP A 91 -5.85 10.31 -12.92
C ASP A 91 -5.26 11.33 -11.96
N ASN A 92 -4.18 11.95 -12.39
CA ASN A 92 -3.42 12.86 -11.56
C ASN A 92 -3.56 14.31 -12.03
N SER A 93 -4.68 14.62 -12.68
CA SER A 93 -4.80 15.91 -13.37
C SER A 93 -5.30 17.03 -12.49
N GLY A 94 -5.88 16.75 -11.34
CA GLY A 94 -6.43 17.79 -10.48
C GLY A 94 -5.89 17.72 -9.07
N ASP A 95 -6.44 18.57 -8.22
CA ASP A 95 -6.08 18.56 -6.81
C ASP A 95 -6.52 17.26 -6.16
N ILE A 96 -7.66 16.75 -6.56
CA ILE A 96 -8.13 15.45 -6.12
C ILE A 96 -7.75 14.46 -7.19
N LYS A 97 -6.95 13.47 -6.80
CA LYS A 97 -6.47 12.47 -7.72
C LYS A 97 -7.33 11.23 -7.59
N SER A 98 -7.40 10.46 -8.64
CA SER A 98 -8.25 9.28 -8.66
C SER A 98 -7.46 8.06 -9.10
N VAL A 99 -7.77 6.94 -8.49
CA VAL A 99 -7.15 5.66 -8.82
C VAL A 99 -8.28 4.72 -9.22
N ARG A 100 -8.18 4.15 -10.40
CA ARG A 100 -9.20 3.21 -10.88
C ARG A 100 -8.69 1.79 -10.69
N THR A 101 -9.51 1.00 -10.05
CA THR A 101 -9.23 -0.43 -9.88
C THR A 101 -10.39 -1.20 -10.50
N GLU A 102 -10.25 -2.52 -10.53
CA GLU A 102 -11.36 -3.35 -11.00
C GLU A 102 -12.56 -3.27 -10.05
N ARG A 103 -12.35 -2.69 -8.87
CA ARG A 103 -13.42 -2.52 -7.91
C ARG A 103 -14.02 -1.12 -7.92
N GLY A 104 -13.53 -0.26 -8.80
CA GLY A 104 -14.07 1.08 -8.95
C GLY A 104 -13.02 2.15 -8.73
N TRP A 105 -13.50 3.37 -8.68
CA TRP A 105 -12.64 4.54 -8.52
C TRP A 105 -12.49 4.89 -7.05
N LEU A 106 -11.30 5.35 -6.71
CA LEU A 106 -10.96 5.82 -5.36
C LEU A 106 -10.31 7.19 -5.50
N ASP A 107 -10.61 8.07 -4.58
CA ASP A 107 -10.11 9.43 -4.64
C ASP A 107 -9.16 9.71 -3.50
N CYS A 108 -8.20 10.60 -3.75
CA CYS A 108 -7.21 10.94 -2.75
C CYS A 108 -6.56 12.26 -3.08
N PHE A 109 -5.82 12.78 -2.12
CA PHE A 109 -5.04 13.99 -2.35
C PHE A 109 -3.62 13.67 -2.82
N GLY A 110 -3.12 12.51 -2.48
CA GLY A 110 -1.79 12.12 -2.89
C GLY A 110 -1.71 10.65 -3.21
N ILE A 111 -0.79 10.30 -4.08
CA ILE A 111 -0.57 8.92 -4.49
C ILE A 111 0.91 8.61 -4.29
N LEU A 112 1.17 7.52 -3.59
CA LEU A 112 2.53 7.05 -3.40
C LEU A 112 2.66 5.70 -4.08
N ILE A 113 3.57 5.61 -5.04
CA ILE A 113 3.78 4.37 -5.75
C ILE A 113 4.94 3.64 -5.11
N ALA A 114 4.64 2.51 -4.51
CA ALA A 114 5.61 1.76 -3.75
C ALA A 114 5.60 0.30 -4.19
N THR A 115 5.46 0.09 -5.48
CA THR A 115 5.41 -1.26 -6.03
C THR A 115 6.76 -1.95 -5.98
N GLY A 116 7.80 -1.17 -5.71
CA GLY A 116 9.12 -1.75 -5.68
C GLY A 116 9.71 -1.89 -7.06
N ALA A 117 11.01 -2.01 -7.09
CA ALA A 117 11.71 -2.22 -8.34
C ALA A 117 11.77 -3.71 -8.58
N HIS A 118 11.44 -4.10 -9.78
CA HIS A 118 11.59 -5.49 -10.18
C HIS A 118 12.80 -5.59 -11.08
N PRO A 119 13.65 -6.55 -10.82
CA PRO A 119 14.77 -6.78 -11.73
C PRO A 119 14.22 -7.13 -13.11
N ARG A 120 14.89 -6.69 -14.08
CA ARG A 120 14.49 -7.00 -15.44
C ARG A 120 15.24 -8.19 -15.96
#